data_ccbe53a6fe56324e49b1eaf2b6a5d5a7
#
_entry.id   ccbe53a6fe56324e49b1eaf2b6a5d5a7
#
_cell.length_a   1.000
_cell.length_b   1.000
_cell.length_c   1.000
_cell.angle_alpha   90.00
_cell.angle_beta   90.00
_cell.angle_gamma   90.00
#
_symmetry.space_group_name_H-M   'P 1'
#
loop_
_entity.id
_entity.type
_entity.pdbx_description
1 polymer ?
#
loop_
_entity_poly.entity_id
_entity_poly.type
_entity_poly.pdbx_seq_one_letter_code
_entity_poly.pdbx_strand_id
1 'polypeptide(L)'
;MTSSANKRSVMTLFSNKTDVYCHQVRIVLAEKGVAYETEIVDQQALSEDLMELNPYGTLPTLVDRDLVLFNSRIIMEYLDERFPHPPLMPVYPVARGKSRLLMLRIEQDWYPTLEKAQ
;
A
#
# COMPACT_ATOMS: atom_id res chain seq x y z
N MET A 1 17.19 -3.48 -18.80
CA MET A 1 16.93 -4.23 -18.30
C MET A 1 16.02 -4.19 -17.45
N THR A 2 15.36 -4.17 -17.42
CA THR A 2 14.28 -4.02 -16.70
C THR A 2 13.45 -5.18 -16.53
N SER A 3 13.70 -6.22 -17.23
CA SER A 3 12.91 -7.41 -17.04
C SER A 3 12.95 -7.90 -15.61
N SER A 4 14.00 -7.62 -14.89
CA SER A 4 14.06 -7.98 -13.49
C SER A 4 13.06 -7.20 -12.65
N ALA A 5 12.71 -5.99 -13.05
CA ALA A 5 11.73 -5.20 -12.32
C ALA A 5 10.34 -5.83 -12.40
N ASN A 6 10.06 -6.54 -13.50
CA ASN A 6 8.75 -7.14 -13.71
C ASN A 6 8.64 -8.56 -13.17
N LYS A 7 9.75 -9.12 -12.74
CA LYS A 7 9.78 -10.52 -12.30
C LYS A 7 10.29 -10.65 -10.89
N ARG A 8 9.88 -9.73 -10.05
CA ARG A 8 10.28 -9.76 -8.65
C ARG A 8 9.63 -10.96 -7.98
N SER A 9 10.44 -11.72 -7.26
CA SER A 9 9.94 -12.88 -6.51
C SER A 9 9.26 -12.46 -5.22
N VAL A 10 9.53 -11.25 -4.76
CA VAL A 10 8.96 -10.70 -3.53
C VAL A 10 8.17 -9.46 -3.90
N MET A 11 7.02 -9.27 -3.26
CA MET A 11 6.26 -8.06 -3.48
C MET A 11 7.10 -6.83 -3.17
N THR A 12 6.93 -5.81 -3.95
CA THR A 12 7.65 -4.55 -3.77
C THR A 12 6.66 -3.41 -3.67
N LEU A 13 6.79 -2.62 -2.63
CA LEU A 13 5.97 -1.43 -2.43
C LEU A 13 6.81 -0.19 -2.69
N PHE A 14 6.44 0.57 -3.69
CA PHE A 14 7.01 1.90 -3.92
C PHE A 14 6.25 2.88 -3.04
N SER A 15 6.94 3.57 -2.18
CA SER A 15 6.33 4.28 -1.07
C SER A 15 7.08 5.56 -0.78
N ASN A 16 6.41 6.48 -0.13
CA ASN A 16 7.00 7.71 0.41
C ASN A 16 6.85 7.65 1.93
N LYS A 17 7.81 8.21 2.63
CA LYS A 17 7.84 8.10 4.09
C LYS A 17 6.70 8.85 4.76
N THR A 18 6.28 9.94 4.18
CA THR A 18 5.30 10.84 4.82
C THR A 18 3.92 10.75 4.23
N ASP A 19 3.75 10.05 3.11
CA ASP A 19 2.45 9.97 2.46
C ASP A 19 1.51 9.06 3.26
N VAL A 20 0.32 9.56 3.51
CA VAL A 20 -0.64 8.87 4.35
C VAL A 20 -1.21 7.62 3.68
N TYR A 21 -1.35 7.65 2.38
CA TYR A 21 -1.87 6.49 1.64
C TYR A 21 -0.84 5.36 1.61
N CYS A 22 0.43 5.71 1.50
CA CYS A 22 1.51 4.73 1.62
C CYS A 22 1.50 4.11 3.01
N HIS A 23 1.26 4.91 4.02
CA HIS A 23 1.20 4.44 5.41
C HIS A 23 0.07 3.42 5.59
N GLN A 24 -1.09 3.68 5.00
CA GLN A 24 -2.21 2.73 5.06
C GLN A 24 -1.81 1.37 4.51
N VAL A 25 -1.17 1.35 3.36
CA VAL A 25 -0.76 0.10 2.72
C VAL A 25 0.26 -0.64 3.58
N ARG A 26 1.21 0.11 4.18
CA ARG A 26 2.21 -0.51 5.06
C ARG A 26 1.55 -1.15 6.29
N ILE A 27 0.53 -0.51 6.85
CA ILE A 27 -0.21 -1.09 7.97
C ILE A 27 -0.87 -2.40 7.56
N VAL A 28 -1.50 -2.42 6.40
CA VAL A 28 -2.17 -3.62 5.91
C VAL A 28 -1.17 -4.75 5.70
N LEU A 29 -0.04 -4.45 5.07
CA LEU A 29 1.00 -5.45 4.85
C LEU A 29 1.51 -6.02 6.16
N ALA A 30 1.71 -5.16 7.16
CA ALA A 30 2.14 -5.60 8.48
C ALA A 30 1.08 -6.48 9.14
N GLU A 31 -0.18 -6.09 9.03
CA GLU A 31 -1.28 -6.85 9.61
C GLU A 31 -1.40 -8.24 8.95
N LYS A 32 -1.17 -8.31 7.67
CA LYS A 32 -1.21 -9.57 6.93
C LYS A 32 0.01 -10.45 7.19
N GLY A 33 1.08 -9.88 7.76
CA GLY A 33 2.30 -10.63 8.04
C GLY A 33 3.03 -11.08 6.80
N VAL A 34 2.93 -10.32 5.73
CA VAL A 34 3.49 -10.69 4.43
C VAL A 34 4.88 -10.12 4.30
N ALA A 35 5.77 -10.89 3.69
CA ALA A 35 7.10 -10.39 3.36
C ALA A 35 7.01 -9.49 2.13
N TYR A 36 7.63 -8.32 2.20
CA TYR A 36 7.69 -7.40 1.07
C TYR A 36 8.92 -6.52 1.19
N GLU A 37 9.32 -5.96 0.06
CA GLU A 37 10.40 -4.98 0.01
C GLU A 37 9.81 -3.61 -0.22
N THR A 38 10.46 -2.59 0.31
CA THR A 38 10.03 -1.22 0.14
C THR A 38 11.07 -0.44 -0.63
N GLU A 39 10.64 0.29 -1.64
CA GLU A 39 11.48 1.27 -2.30
C GLU A 39 10.93 2.65 -1.98
N ILE A 40 11.73 3.45 -1.30
CA ILE A 40 11.35 4.80 -0.93
C ILE A 40 11.57 5.70 -2.14
N VAL A 41 10.54 6.43 -2.50
CA VAL A 41 10.57 7.30 -3.68
C VAL A 41 10.32 8.73 -3.25
N ASP A 42 11.16 9.63 -3.76
CA ASP A 42 10.93 11.07 -3.61
C ASP A 42 9.94 11.48 -4.71
N GLN A 43 8.80 12.02 -4.31
CA GLN A 43 7.78 12.42 -5.28
C GLN A 43 8.25 13.51 -6.23
N GLN A 44 9.29 14.24 -5.86
CA GLN A 44 9.85 15.26 -6.72
C GLN A 44 10.93 14.72 -7.67
N ALA A 45 11.37 13.49 -7.43
CA ALA A 45 12.40 12.85 -8.26
C ALA A 45 12.03 11.39 -8.46
N LEU A 46 10.97 11.16 -9.23
CA LEU A 46 10.46 9.81 -9.45
C LEU A 46 11.47 8.98 -10.22
N SER A 47 11.61 7.73 -9.80
CA SER A 47 12.55 6.81 -10.44
C SER A 47 12.03 6.36 -11.80
N GLU A 48 12.96 5.98 -12.67
CA GLU A 48 12.60 5.43 -13.96
C GLU A 48 11.82 4.12 -13.80
N ASP A 49 12.22 3.30 -12.82
CA ASP A 49 11.52 2.04 -12.55
C ASP A 49 10.06 2.29 -12.25
N LEU A 50 9.79 3.25 -11.38
CA LEU A 50 8.41 3.56 -11.03
C LEU A 50 7.63 4.04 -12.25
N MET A 51 8.22 4.91 -13.04
CA MET A 51 7.53 5.47 -14.20
C MET A 51 7.25 4.42 -15.26
N GLU A 52 8.10 3.41 -15.40
CA GLU A 52 7.83 2.29 -16.29
C GLU A 52 6.63 1.48 -15.82
N LEU A 53 6.56 1.23 -14.52
CA LEU A 53 5.51 0.40 -13.95
C LEU A 53 4.20 1.16 -13.82
N ASN A 54 4.27 2.42 -13.45
CA ASN A 54 3.10 3.26 -13.25
C ASN A 54 3.36 4.63 -13.88
N PRO A 55 2.91 4.82 -15.12
CA PRO A 55 3.15 6.09 -15.82
C PRO A 55 2.55 7.31 -15.14
N TYR A 56 1.55 7.11 -14.30
CA TYR A 56 0.99 8.22 -13.53
C TYR A 56 1.92 8.70 -12.42
N GLY A 57 2.92 7.87 -12.07
CA GLY A 57 3.90 8.24 -11.05
C GLY A 57 3.31 8.43 -9.67
N THR A 58 2.18 7.79 -9.38
CA THR A 58 1.52 7.96 -8.08
C THR A 58 2.02 6.93 -7.08
N LEU A 59 1.97 7.30 -5.81
CA LEU A 59 2.32 6.42 -4.72
C LEU A 59 1.10 6.23 -3.82
N PRO A 60 0.91 5.09 -3.22
CA PRO A 60 1.75 3.88 -3.31
C PRO A 60 1.54 3.12 -4.62
N THR A 61 2.56 2.39 -5.02
CA THR A 61 2.48 1.43 -6.14
C THR A 61 2.99 0.10 -5.64
N LEU A 62 2.20 -0.95 -5.81
CA LEU A 62 2.55 -2.29 -5.40
C LEU A 62 2.81 -3.16 -6.61
N VAL A 63 3.92 -3.89 -6.57
CA VAL A 63 4.25 -4.85 -7.61
C VAL A 63 4.26 -6.24 -6.97
N ASP A 64 3.44 -7.14 -7.51
CA ASP A 64 3.42 -8.53 -7.10
C ASP A 64 3.61 -9.37 -8.36
N ARG A 65 4.84 -9.81 -8.58
CA ARG A 65 5.25 -10.49 -9.81
C ARG A 65 5.01 -9.59 -11.02
N ASP A 66 4.10 -9.98 -11.92
CA ASP A 66 3.79 -9.18 -13.11
C ASP A 66 2.67 -8.17 -12.89
N LEU A 67 2.00 -8.27 -11.74
CA LEU A 67 0.87 -7.39 -11.43
C LEU A 67 1.36 -6.10 -10.83
N VAL A 68 0.91 -4.99 -11.40
CA VAL A 68 1.21 -3.66 -10.88
C VAL A 68 -0.09 -3.00 -10.51
N LEU A 69 -0.19 -2.57 -9.26
CA LEU A 69 -1.38 -1.90 -8.74
C LEU A 69 -1.00 -0.54 -8.16
N PHE A 70 -1.84 0.43 -8.36
CA PHE A 70 -1.68 1.73 -7.73
C PHE A 70 -3.04 2.18 -7.22
N ASN A 71 -3.04 3.17 -6.34
CA ASN A 71 -4.20 3.56 -5.53
C ASN A 71 -4.32 2.68 -4.29
N SER A 72 -4.26 3.32 -3.12
CA SER A 72 -4.19 2.59 -1.86
C SER A 72 -5.38 1.67 -1.64
N ARG A 73 -6.58 2.10 -2.01
CA ARG A 73 -7.78 1.29 -1.84
C ARG A 73 -7.71 0.01 -2.65
N ILE A 74 -7.31 0.13 -3.92
CA ILE A 74 -7.21 -1.02 -4.81
C ILE A 74 -6.16 -1.99 -4.27
N ILE A 75 -5.03 -1.46 -3.82
CA ILE A 75 -3.97 -2.28 -3.24
C ILE A 75 -4.46 -3.01 -1.99
N MET A 76 -5.15 -2.31 -1.11
CA MET A 76 -5.65 -2.92 0.12
C MET A 76 -6.67 -4.01 -0.16
N GLU A 77 -7.55 -3.78 -1.13
CA GLU A 77 -8.52 -4.80 -1.53
C GLU A 77 -7.83 -6.03 -2.10
N TYR A 78 -6.83 -5.82 -2.94
CA TYR A 78 -6.05 -6.91 -3.49
C TYR A 78 -5.36 -7.72 -2.38
N LEU A 79 -4.74 -7.03 -1.44
CA LEU A 79 -4.04 -7.71 -0.35
C LEU A 79 -5.00 -8.52 0.52
N ASP A 80 -6.20 -8.00 0.73
CA ASP A 80 -7.19 -8.72 1.52
C ASP A 80 -7.68 -9.99 0.80
N GLU A 81 -7.81 -9.93 -0.51
CA GLU A 81 -8.18 -11.11 -1.30
C GLU A 81 -7.04 -12.10 -1.42
N ARG A 82 -5.83 -11.60 -1.63
CA ARG A 82 -4.65 -12.43 -1.80
C ARG A 82 -4.24 -13.14 -0.52
N PHE A 83 -4.42 -12.46 0.62
CA PHE A 83 -4.07 -12.94 1.94
C PHE A 83 -5.29 -12.77 2.85
N PRO A 84 -6.22 -13.73 2.81
CA PRO A 84 -7.51 -13.53 3.47
C PRO A 84 -7.48 -13.55 4.98
N HIS A 85 -6.37 -13.93 5.60
CA HIS A 85 -6.28 -14.03 7.05
C HIS A 85 -5.12 -13.22 7.59
N PRO A 86 -5.34 -12.36 8.58
CA PRO A 86 -6.65 -11.94 9.09
C PRO A 86 -7.38 -11.05 8.10
N PRO A 87 -8.70 -11.14 8.03
CA PRO A 87 -9.46 -10.33 7.06
C PRO A 87 -9.52 -8.87 7.49
N LEU A 88 -9.40 -7.98 6.51
CA LEU A 88 -9.59 -6.55 6.74
C LEU A 88 -11.07 -6.21 6.80
N MET A 89 -11.86 -6.90 5.97
CA MET A 89 -13.31 -6.70 5.90
C MET A 89 -13.98 -8.02 6.24
N PRO A 90 -14.11 -8.34 7.53
CA PRO A 90 -14.71 -9.60 7.94
C PRO A 90 -16.14 -9.74 7.43
N VAL A 91 -16.58 -10.99 7.29
CA VAL A 91 -17.90 -11.30 6.76
C VAL A 91 -19.01 -10.80 7.68
N TYR A 92 -18.78 -10.84 8.98
CA TYR A 92 -19.83 -10.53 9.96
C TYR A 92 -19.98 -9.02 10.13
N PRO A 93 -21.21 -8.49 10.16
CA PRO A 93 -21.44 -7.05 10.21
C PRO A 93 -20.76 -6.32 11.37
N VAL A 94 -20.73 -6.92 12.54
CA VAL A 94 -20.11 -6.30 13.72
C VAL A 94 -18.60 -6.12 13.49
N ALA A 95 -17.96 -7.17 13.02
CA ALA A 95 -16.53 -7.13 12.75
C ALA A 95 -16.21 -6.18 11.60
N ARG A 96 -17.09 -6.11 10.60
CA ARG A 96 -16.96 -5.15 9.52
C ARG A 96 -17.01 -3.72 10.04
N GLY A 97 -17.93 -3.46 10.98
CA GLY A 97 -18.04 -2.14 11.60
C GLY A 97 -16.75 -1.74 12.31
N LYS A 98 -16.15 -2.69 13.03
CA LYS A 98 -14.88 -2.44 13.71
C LYS A 98 -13.76 -2.15 12.74
N SER A 99 -13.69 -2.88 11.65
CA SER A 99 -12.66 -2.64 10.62
C SER A 99 -12.82 -1.26 9.98
N ARG A 100 -14.06 -0.90 9.66
CA ARG A 100 -14.32 0.42 9.08
C ARG A 100 -14.01 1.53 10.05
N LEU A 101 -14.31 1.33 11.32
CA LEU A 101 -13.99 2.31 12.35
C LEU A 101 -12.48 2.49 12.48
N LEU A 102 -11.72 1.40 12.41
CA LEU A 102 -10.27 1.47 12.44
C LEU A 102 -9.74 2.29 11.27
N MET A 103 -10.24 2.03 10.08
CA MET A 103 -9.83 2.78 8.89
C MET A 103 -10.16 4.27 9.03
N LEU A 104 -11.34 4.57 9.54
CA LEU A 104 -11.75 5.94 9.78
C LEU A 104 -10.83 6.64 10.78
N ARG A 105 -10.48 5.95 11.85
CA ARG A 105 -9.58 6.52 12.86
C ARG A 105 -8.20 6.77 12.30
N ILE A 106 -7.69 5.89 11.44
CA ILE A 106 -6.43 6.12 10.76
C ILE A 106 -6.51 7.42 9.96
N GLU A 107 -7.58 7.58 9.20
CA GLU A 107 -7.74 8.77 8.36
C GLU A 107 -7.89 10.05 9.19
N GLN A 108 -8.69 10.00 10.25
CA GLN A 108 -9.03 11.20 10.98
C GLN A 108 -8.01 11.56 12.07
N ASP A 109 -7.45 10.56 12.72
CA ASP A 109 -6.57 10.80 13.85
C ASP A 109 -5.11 10.90 13.46
N TRP A 110 -4.69 10.05 12.53
CA TRP A 110 -3.28 9.96 12.16
C TRP A 110 -2.89 10.95 11.08
N TYR A 111 -3.75 11.17 10.10
CA TYR A 111 -3.43 12.07 9.00
C TYR A 111 -3.26 13.51 9.48
N PRO A 112 -4.17 14.05 10.26
CA PRO A 112 -3.94 15.41 10.77
C PRO A 112 -2.68 15.52 11.61
N THR A 113 -2.36 14.49 12.38
CA THR A 113 -1.14 14.45 13.18
C THR A 113 0.10 14.46 12.29
N LEU A 114 0.09 13.65 11.24
CA LEU A 114 1.20 13.61 10.31
C LEU A 114 1.37 14.92 9.56
N GLU A 115 0.27 15.55 9.15
CA GLU A 115 0.31 16.82 8.47
C GLU A 115 0.90 17.90 9.37
N LYS A 116 0.54 17.91 10.64
CA LYS A 116 1.09 18.86 11.59
C LYS A 116 2.58 18.64 11.83
N ALA A 117 3.03 17.39 11.73
CA ALA A 117 4.44 17.06 11.93
C ALA A 117 5.31 17.48 10.74
N GLN A 118 4.72 17.72 9.62
CA GLN A 118 5.43 18.20 8.45
C GLN A 118 5.58 19.71 8.49
#